data_54c7d4df03e4d512081266b1980207fe
#
_entry.id   54c7d4df03e4d512081266b1980207fe
#
_cell.length_a   1.000
_cell.length_b   1.000
_cell.length_c   1.000
_cell.angle_alpha   90.00
_cell.angle_beta   90.00
_cell.angle_gamma   90.00
#
_symmetry.space_group_name_H-M   'P 1'
#
loop_
_entity.id
_entity.type
_entity.pdbx_description
1 polymer ?
#
loop_
_entity_poly.entity_id
_entity_poly.type
_entity_poly.pdbx_seq_one_letter_code
_entity_poly.pdbx_strand_id
1 'polypeptide(L)'
;MLSRCSAQLTRGLRQKVHTASRQATRSASGWDPLNLESLLTEEERAVRDTAHEYCQENLLPRVLEGWRTESFNHDILPEMGKLGLLGPTIEGYGCAGVSSVAYGLVAKELERVDSGYRSTASVQSSLVMHPIYEFGTEAQKEKYLPRLAKGELVGAFGLTEPNHGSDPGSMETTAEEVDGGFVLNGSKTWISNAPVADVFIIWANCKWDNKIRGFIVDKGLKGLSAPPIKNKIALRASLTGSIFMDSVRVGQDALLPKTKGLGSPFSCLNSARYGISWGVMGALEDCLIRAREYALERTQFKRPLASFQLVQKKLADAHTEIALGQLASLQVGRLKDAGQAAPEMISMVKRNNCGKALAHSRILLDILGGNGCTDEYHIGRHVNNLQVANTYDIHTLILGKAITGIQAFA
;
A
#
# COMPACT_ATOMS: atom_id res chain seq x y z
N MET A 1 -57.88 18.34 16.72
CA MET A 1 -56.67 19.20 16.87
C MET A 1 -55.33 18.43 16.83
N LEU A 2 -55.32 17.12 16.94
CA LEU A 2 -54.09 16.30 16.96
C LEU A 2 -53.51 15.96 15.58
N SER A 3 -54.26 16.12 14.48
CA SER A 3 -53.81 15.78 13.11
C SER A 3 -52.99 16.88 12.40
N ARG A 4 -53.07 18.14 12.86
CA ARG A 4 -52.29 19.25 12.27
C ARG A 4 -50.89 19.42 12.84
N CYS A 5 -50.62 18.94 14.07
CA CYS A 5 -49.28 19.01 14.66
C CYS A 5 -48.28 17.97 14.09
N SER A 6 -48.77 16.79 13.69
CA SER A 6 -47.91 15.73 13.11
C SER A 6 -47.40 16.09 11.70
N ALA A 7 -48.22 16.80 10.91
CA ALA A 7 -47.85 17.20 9.56
C ALA A 7 -46.86 18.38 9.50
N GLN A 8 -46.80 19.23 10.52
CA GLN A 8 -45.81 20.31 10.62
C GLN A 8 -44.45 19.83 11.11
N LEU A 9 -44.40 18.84 12.02
CA LEU A 9 -43.17 18.21 12.48
C LEU A 9 -42.46 17.41 11.38
N THR A 10 -43.22 16.70 10.54
CA THR A 10 -42.66 15.94 9.40
C THR A 10 -42.15 16.86 8.26
N ARG A 11 -42.78 18.02 8.05
CA ARG A 11 -42.28 19.02 7.08
C ARG A 11 -40.97 19.69 7.55
N GLY A 12 -40.87 20.03 8.83
CA GLY A 12 -39.68 20.65 9.41
C GLY A 12 -38.48 19.69 9.43
N LEU A 13 -38.69 18.41 9.70
CA LEU A 13 -37.64 17.38 9.63
C LEU A 13 -37.19 17.13 8.17
N ARG A 14 -38.11 17.03 7.22
CA ARG A 14 -37.77 16.87 5.79
C ARG A 14 -37.01 18.07 5.23
N GLN A 15 -37.33 19.30 5.66
CA GLN A 15 -36.60 20.48 5.23
C GLN A 15 -35.20 20.59 5.85
N LYS A 16 -35.01 20.17 7.12
CA LYS A 16 -33.70 20.09 7.77
C LYS A 16 -32.82 18.99 7.18
N VAL A 17 -33.40 17.82 6.86
CA VAL A 17 -32.67 16.73 6.19
C VAL A 17 -32.30 17.13 4.77
N HIS A 18 -33.17 17.83 4.03
CA HIS A 18 -32.84 18.31 2.65
C HIS A 18 -31.81 19.45 2.64
N THR A 19 -31.78 20.33 3.64
CA THR A 19 -30.78 21.40 3.76
C THR A 19 -29.43 20.85 4.24
N ALA A 20 -29.41 19.91 5.18
CA ALA A 20 -28.19 19.22 5.62
C ALA A 20 -27.60 18.37 4.49
N SER A 21 -28.43 17.63 3.73
CA SER A 21 -28.01 16.87 2.53
C SER A 21 -27.45 17.77 1.42
N ARG A 22 -28.08 18.92 1.15
CA ARG A 22 -27.57 19.87 0.15
C ARG A 22 -26.30 20.61 0.60
N GLN A 23 -26.09 20.81 1.89
CA GLN A 23 -24.87 21.41 2.43
C GLN A 23 -23.73 20.39 2.49
N ALA A 24 -24.00 19.14 2.84
CA ALA A 24 -23.05 18.03 2.76
C ALA A 24 -22.61 17.74 1.31
N THR A 25 -23.54 17.73 0.34
CA THR A 25 -23.20 17.55 -1.08
C THR A 25 -22.42 18.72 -1.67
N ARG A 26 -22.62 19.97 -1.22
CA ARG A 26 -21.82 21.11 -1.64
C ARG A 26 -20.40 21.11 -1.06
N SER A 27 -20.18 20.61 0.16
CA SER A 27 -18.82 20.47 0.73
C SER A 27 -18.07 19.28 0.12
N ALA A 28 -18.75 18.18 -0.20
CA ALA A 28 -18.16 17.04 -0.89
C ALA A 28 -17.75 17.37 -2.33
N SER A 29 -18.54 18.15 -3.08
CA SER A 29 -18.26 18.47 -4.48
C SER A 29 -16.98 19.29 -4.71
N GLY A 30 -16.48 20.01 -3.69
CA GLY A 30 -15.23 20.78 -3.81
C GLY A 30 -13.95 19.92 -3.67
N TRP A 31 -14.06 18.74 -3.03
CA TRP A 31 -12.94 17.82 -2.83
C TRP A 31 -12.99 16.59 -3.75
N ASP A 32 -14.09 16.34 -4.39
CA ASP A 32 -14.29 15.30 -5.40
C ASP A 32 -14.79 15.91 -6.72
N PRO A 33 -13.91 16.63 -7.46
CA PRO A 33 -14.30 17.41 -8.61
C PRO A 33 -14.78 16.55 -9.78
N LEU A 34 -14.42 15.29 -9.83
CA LEU A 34 -14.79 14.34 -10.87
C LEU A 34 -15.83 13.31 -10.40
N ASN A 35 -16.41 13.54 -9.21
CA ASN A 35 -17.50 12.74 -8.64
C ASN A 35 -17.15 11.23 -8.56
N LEU A 36 -15.93 10.93 -8.09
CA LEU A 36 -15.45 9.55 -7.85
C LEU A 36 -16.42 8.79 -6.94
N GLU A 37 -16.98 9.49 -5.94
CA GLU A 37 -17.93 8.94 -4.97
C GLU A 37 -19.12 8.24 -5.63
N SER A 38 -19.61 8.77 -6.74
CA SER A 38 -20.73 8.18 -7.49
C SER A 38 -20.38 6.89 -8.24
N LEU A 39 -19.09 6.63 -8.44
CA LEU A 39 -18.57 5.47 -9.16
C LEU A 39 -18.26 4.29 -8.23
N LEU A 40 -18.30 4.52 -6.91
CA LEU A 40 -18.08 3.49 -5.91
C LEU A 40 -19.39 2.76 -5.56
N THR A 41 -19.28 1.46 -5.32
CA THR A 41 -20.40 0.68 -4.75
C THR A 41 -20.62 1.04 -3.28
N GLU A 42 -21.75 0.66 -2.72
CA GLU A 42 -22.06 0.86 -1.30
C GLU A 42 -21.06 0.11 -0.41
N GLU A 43 -20.69 -1.11 -0.79
CA GLU A 43 -19.70 -1.91 -0.09
C GLU A 43 -18.31 -1.24 -0.11
N GLU A 44 -17.86 -0.74 -1.26
CA GLU A 44 -16.57 -0.05 -1.40
C GLU A 44 -16.50 1.21 -0.53
N ARG A 45 -17.61 1.95 -0.46
CA ARG A 45 -17.72 3.10 0.45
C ARG A 45 -17.61 2.68 1.91
N ALA A 46 -18.34 1.64 2.31
CA ALA A 46 -18.33 1.14 3.69
C ALA A 46 -16.92 0.65 4.12
N VAL A 47 -16.23 -0.07 3.24
CA VAL A 47 -14.84 -0.51 3.48
C VAL A 47 -13.88 0.68 3.60
N ARG A 48 -13.99 1.66 2.71
CA ARG A 48 -13.19 2.90 2.78
C ARG A 48 -13.43 3.66 4.08
N ASP A 49 -14.69 3.86 4.45
CA ASP A 49 -15.05 4.65 5.63
C ASP A 49 -14.55 3.97 6.92
N THR A 50 -14.66 2.64 7.02
CA THR A 50 -14.09 1.85 8.12
C THR A 50 -12.57 2.01 8.19
N ALA A 51 -11.88 1.91 7.03
CA ALA A 51 -10.43 2.10 6.98
C ALA A 51 -10.03 3.53 7.34
N HIS A 52 -10.77 4.53 6.86
CA HIS A 52 -10.54 5.95 7.18
C HIS A 52 -10.64 6.21 8.68
N GLU A 53 -11.76 5.81 9.31
CA GLU A 53 -11.99 5.98 10.75
C GLU A 53 -10.86 5.35 11.57
N TYR A 54 -10.53 4.09 11.29
CA TYR A 54 -9.41 3.42 11.96
C TYR A 54 -8.08 4.17 11.76
N CYS A 55 -7.78 4.58 10.56
CA CYS A 55 -6.52 5.27 10.25
C CYS A 55 -6.41 6.62 10.96
N GLN A 56 -7.49 7.41 11.00
CA GLN A 56 -7.46 8.73 11.64
C GLN A 56 -7.45 8.62 13.17
N GLU A 57 -8.22 7.70 13.75
CA GLU A 57 -8.35 7.58 15.20
C GLU A 57 -7.22 6.80 15.85
N ASN A 58 -6.68 5.79 15.16
CA ASN A 58 -5.70 4.88 15.76
C ASN A 58 -4.29 5.01 15.19
N LEU A 59 -4.12 5.23 13.89
CA LEU A 59 -2.79 5.28 13.28
C LEU A 59 -2.18 6.68 13.28
N LEU A 60 -2.95 7.72 12.96
CA LEU A 60 -2.45 9.08 12.89
C LEU A 60 -1.85 9.59 14.22
N PRO A 61 -2.43 9.33 15.40
CA PRO A 61 -1.83 9.74 16.67
C PRO A 61 -0.49 9.06 16.98
N ARG A 62 -0.23 7.88 16.42
CA ARG A 62 1.00 7.09 16.68
C ARG A 62 2.13 7.37 15.69
N VAL A 63 1.83 8.02 14.55
CA VAL A 63 2.74 8.03 13.40
C VAL A 63 4.02 8.84 13.63
N LEU A 64 3.95 9.99 14.29
CA LEU A 64 5.13 10.82 14.53
C LEU A 64 6.13 10.15 15.47
N GLU A 65 5.65 9.50 16.53
CA GLU A 65 6.52 8.74 17.42
C GLU A 65 7.18 7.57 16.67
N GLY A 66 6.41 6.78 15.94
CA GLY A 66 6.95 5.70 15.11
C GLY A 66 7.96 6.18 14.07
N TRP A 67 7.72 7.32 13.45
CA TRP A 67 8.62 7.95 12.50
C TRP A 67 9.94 8.41 13.15
N ARG A 68 9.87 9.11 14.29
CA ARG A 68 11.02 9.65 15.00
C ARG A 68 11.93 8.56 15.54
N THR A 69 11.34 7.51 16.10
CA THR A 69 12.07 6.42 16.79
C THR A 69 12.36 5.21 15.90
N GLU A 70 11.88 5.19 14.65
CA GLU A 70 11.93 4.00 13.78
C GLU A 70 11.32 2.77 14.43
N SER A 71 10.21 2.95 15.14
CA SER A 71 9.49 1.89 15.81
C SER A 71 8.16 1.56 15.10
N PHE A 72 7.71 0.34 15.29
CA PHE A 72 6.43 -0.15 14.81
C PHE A 72 5.66 -0.79 15.97
N ASN A 73 4.43 -0.32 16.19
CA ASN A 73 3.57 -0.93 17.20
C ASN A 73 3.01 -2.25 16.66
N HIS A 74 3.31 -3.34 17.37
CA HIS A 74 2.91 -4.70 16.97
C HIS A 74 1.40 -4.95 17.00
N ASP A 75 0.62 -4.13 17.72
CA ASP A 75 -0.85 -4.25 17.79
C ASP A 75 -1.53 -3.84 16.48
N ILE A 76 -0.84 -3.09 15.62
CA ILE A 76 -1.41 -2.56 14.36
C ILE A 76 -1.90 -3.68 13.43
N LEU A 77 -1.15 -4.76 13.25
CA LEU A 77 -1.59 -5.86 12.39
C LEU A 77 -2.80 -6.61 12.97
N PRO A 78 -2.84 -6.99 14.25
CA PRO A 78 -4.06 -7.53 14.88
C PRO A 78 -5.26 -6.57 14.84
N GLU A 79 -5.06 -5.27 15.01
CA GLU A 79 -6.12 -4.27 14.87
C GLU A 79 -6.69 -4.27 13.44
N MET A 80 -5.82 -4.22 12.41
CA MET A 80 -6.22 -4.32 11.00
C MET A 80 -6.91 -5.65 10.69
N GLY A 81 -6.44 -6.75 11.27
CA GLY A 81 -7.03 -8.08 11.10
C GLY A 81 -8.46 -8.16 11.62
N LYS A 82 -8.75 -7.56 12.78
CA LYS A 82 -10.11 -7.48 13.34
C LYS A 82 -11.10 -6.73 12.44
N LEU A 83 -10.59 -5.80 11.63
CA LEU A 83 -11.38 -5.00 10.68
C LEU A 83 -11.43 -5.63 9.28
N GLY A 84 -10.82 -6.80 9.06
CA GLY A 84 -10.78 -7.44 7.75
C GLY A 84 -9.90 -6.74 6.70
N LEU A 85 -8.96 -5.88 7.12
CA LEU A 85 -8.10 -5.10 6.23
C LEU A 85 -6.87 -5.86 5.72
N LEU A 86 -6.63 -7.09 6.21
CA LEU A 86 -5.52 -7.94 5.80
C LEU A 86 -6.00 -9.04 4.83
N GLY A 87 -5.33 -9.15 3.68
CA GLY A 87 -5.74 -10.07 2.62
C GLY A 87 -7.14 -9.80 2.06
N PRO A 88 -7.60 -8.54 1.93
CA PRO A 88 -9.01 -8.23 1.77
C PRO A 88 -9.63 -8.77 0.48
N THR A 89 -8.84 -9.08 -0.56
CA THR A 89 -9.31 -9.63 -1.85
C THR A 89 -9.33 -11.16 -1.89
N ILE A 90 -8.90 -11.84 -0.82
CA ILE A 90 -8.87 -13.30 -0.76
C ILE A 90 -10.26 -13.80 -0.33
N GLU A 91 -10.78 -14.78 -1.06
CA GLU A 91 -12.01 -15.45 -0.72
C GLU A 91 -11.76 -16.59 0.27
N GLY A 92 -12.53 -16.67 1.35
CA GLY A 92 -12.38 -17.67 2.40
C GLY A 92 -11.27 -17.36 3.41
N TYR A 93 -10.87 -18.33 4.20
CA TYR A 93 -9.79 -18.32 5.19
C TYR A 93 -9.88 -17.15 6.20
N GLY A 94 -11.08 -16.63 6.44
CA GLY A 94 -11.29 -15.49 7.35
C GLY A 94 -10.98 -14.13 6.76
N CYS A 95 -10.73 -14.04 5.45
CA CYS A 95 -10.56 -12.81 4.70
C CYS A 95 -11.90 -12.23 4.23
N ALA A 96 -11.92 -10.95 3.87
CA ALA A 96 -13.17 -10.24 3.55
C ALA A 96 -13.74 -10.56 2.16
N GLY A 97 -12.91 -10.93 1.18
CA GLY A 97 -13.34 -11.25 -0.20
C GLY A 97 -13.86 -10.05 -0.99
N VAL A 98 -13.39 -8.83 -0.69
CA VAL A 98 -13.87 -7.60 -1.33
C VAL A 98 -13.17 -7.31 -2.67
N SER A 99 -13.70 -6.35 -3.43
CA SER A 99 -13.19 -5.96 -4.75
C SER A 99 -11.76 -5.41 -4.70
N SER A 100 -11.06 -5.43 -5.83
CA SER A 100 -9.76 -4.76 -5.99
C SER A 100 -9.87 -3.26 -5.70
N VAL A 101 -10.99 -2.63 -6.06
CA VAL A 101 -11.23 -1.21 -5.75
C VAL A 101 -11.30 -0.98 -4.25
N ALA A 102 -12.03 -1.81 -3.50
CA ALA A 102 -12.08 -1.71 -2.04
C ALA A 102 -10.67 -1.85 -1.41
N TYR A 103 -9.87 -2.82 -1.87
CA TYR A 103 -8.46 -2.93 -1.46
C TYR A 103 -7.65 -1.66 -1.77
N GLY A 104 -7.85 -1.08 -2.95
CA GLY A 104 -7.22 0.18 -3.33
C GLY A 104 -7.57 1.33 -2.39
N LEU A 105 -8.84 1.44 -2.01
CA LEU A 105 -9.33 2.45 -1.07
C LEU A 105 -8.75 2.24 0.34
N VAL A 106 -8.62 1.00 0.81
CA VAL A 106 -7.91 0.68 2.06
C VAL A 106 -6.45 1.16 1.98
N ALA A 107 -5.75 0.84 0.89
CA ALA A 107 -4.37 1.28 0.68
C ALA A 107 -4.24 2.81 0.68
N LYS A 108 -5.22 3.52 0.08
CA LYS A 108 -5.31 4.98 0.07
C LYS A 108 -5.39 5.54 1.49
N GLU A 109 -6.27 5.02 2.33
CA GLU A 109 -6.47 5.55 3.69
C GLU A 109 -5.28 5.22 4.61
N LEU A 110 -4.66 4.05 4.47
CA LEU A 110 -3.43 3.71 5.19
C LEU A 110 -2.28 4.64 4.82
N GLU A 111 -2.06 4.90 3.53
CA GLU A 111 -0.95 5.75 3.07
C GLU A 111 -1.23 7.24 3.26
N ARG A 112 -2.48 7.66 3.37
CA ARG A 112 -2.87 8.98 3.88
C ARG A 112 -2.22 9.27 5.22
N VAL A 113 -2.10 8.27 6.09
CA VAL A 113 -1.37 8.40 7.35
C VAL A 113 0.13 8.22 7.14
N ASP A 114 0.57 7.07 6.59
CA ASP A 114 1.99 6.81 6.33
C ASP A 114 2.21 5.67 5.33
N SER A 115 3.15 5.88 4.41
CA SER A 115 3.56 4.83 3.47
C SER A 115 4.15 3.60 4.17
N GLY A 116 4.71 3.73 5.37
CA GLY A 116 5.19 2.61 6.19
C GLY A 116 4.05 1.69 6.61
N TYR A 117 2.94 2.23 7.09
CA TYR A 117 1.75 1.44 7.47
C TYR A 117 1.12 0.76 6.25
N ARG A 118 0.97 1.50 5.13
CA ARG A 118 0.50 0.89 3.89
C ARG A 118 1.45 -0.23 3.42
N SER A 119 2.76 -0.02 3.51
CA SER A 119 3.76 -1.02 3.11
C SER A 119 3.63 -2.29 3.94
N THR A 120 3.50 -2.18 5.27
CA THR A 120 3.30 -3.31 6.18
C THR A 120 2.05 -4.12 5.82
N ALA A 121 0.90 -3.46 5.63
CA ALA A 121 -0.34 -4.12 5.24
C ALA A 121 -0.29 -4.73 3.82
N SER A 122 0.36 -4.03 2.87
CA SER A 122 0.52 -4.50 1.50
C SER A 122 1.45 -5.71 1.40
N VAL A 123 2.55 -5.74 2.16
CA VAL A 123 3.43 -6.93 2.22
C VAL A 123 2.66 -8.11 2.79
N GLN A 124 1.96 -7.93 3.91
CA GLN A 124 1.12 -8.97 4.50
C GLN A 124 0.12 -9.53 3.48
N SER A 125 -0.66 -8.66 2.84
CA SER A 125 -1.78 -9.04 1.97
C SER A 125 -1.34 -9.51 0.59
N SER A 126 -0.55 -8.68 -0.13
CA SER A 126 -0.24 -8.89 -1.55
C SER A 126 1.02 -9.74 -1.79
N LEU A 127 1.96 -9.77 -0.83
CA LEU A 127 3.26 -10.41 -1.03
C LEU A 127 3.45 -11.68 -0.17
N VAL A 128 2.63 -11.86 0.89
CA VAL A 128 2.68 -13.06 1.73
C VAL A 128 1.41 -13.89 1.58
N MET A 129 0.23 -13.32 1.86
CA MET A 129 -1.02 -14.05 1.78
C MET A 129 -1.36 -14.44 0.33
N HIS A 130 -1.20 -13.52 -0.62
CA HIS A 130 -1.48 -13.79 -2.03
C HIS A 130 -0.67 -14.96 -2.62
N PRO A 131 0.67 -15.07 -2.50
CA PRO A 131 1.40 -16.22 -3.02
C PRO A 131 1.03 -17.55 -2.33
N ILE A 132 0.68 -17.54 -1.04
CA ILE A 132 0.16 -18.74 -0.36
C ILE A 132 -1.20 -19.14 -0.97
N TYR A 133 -2.08 -18.18 -1.20
CA TYR A 133 -3.39 -18.39 -1.80
C TYR A 133 -3.31 -18.93 -3.23
N GLU A 134 -2.49 -18.31 -4.08
CA GLU A 134 -2.37 -18.67 -5.49
C GLU A 134 -1.55 -19.95 -5.73
N PHE A 135 -0.43 -20.09 -5.03
CA PHE A 135 0.57 -21.10 -5.34
C PHE A 135 0.67 -22.22 -4.31
N GLY A 136 0.04 -22.08 -3.16
CA GLY A 136 0.08 -23.06 -2.09
C GLY A 136 -0.87 -24.25 -2.30
N THR A 137 -0.58 -25.33 -1.54
CA THR A 137 -1.53 -26.43 -1.32
C THR A 137 -2.65 -26.00 -0.40
N GLU A 138 -3.74 -26.75 -0.35
CA GLU A 138 -4.84 -26.44 0.58
C GLU A 138 -4.38 -26.51 2.04
N ALA A 139 -3.55 -27.48 2.39
CA ALA A 139 -2.97 -27.57 3.73
C ALA A 139 -2.12 -26.34 4.11
N GLN A 140 -1.35 -25.79 3.17
CA GLN A 140 -0.61 -24.52 3.40
C GLN A 140 -1.55 -23.34 3.59
N LYS A 141 -2.61 -23.24 2.79
CA LYS A 141 -3.60 -22.16 2.92
C LYS A 141 -4.31 -22.22 4.27
N GLU A 142 -4.81 -23.38 4.66
CA GLU A 142 -5.49 -23.59 5.95
C GLU A 142 -4.56 -23.32 7.14
N LYS A 143 -3.27 -23.67 7.03
CA LYS A 143 -2.27 -23.46 8.09
C LYS A 143 -1.96 -21.98 8.31
N TYR A 144 -1.80 -21.20 7.24
CA TYR A 144 -1.24 -19.85 7.33
C TYR A 144 -2.26 -18.72 7.14
N LEU A 145 -3.17 -18.81 6.15
CA LEU A 145 -4.02 -17.68 5.79
C LEU A 145 -4.93 -17.20 6.92
N PRO A 146 -5.62 -18.04 7.70
CA PRO A 146 -6.50 -17.56 8.77
C PRO A 146 -5.76 -16.78 9.87
N ARG A 147 -4.53 -17.18 10.18
CA ARG A 147 -3.70 -16.50 11.19
C ARG A 147 -3.08 -15.21 10.67
N LEU A 148 -2.68 -15.19 9.39
CA LEU A 148 -2.20 -13.98 8.70
C LEU A 148 -3.33 -12.95 8.53
N ALA A 149 -4.55 -13.40 8.21
CA ALA A 149 -5.73 -12.54 8.08
C ALA A 149 -6.09 -11.83 9.40
N LYS A 150 -5.91 -12.51 10.53
CA LYS A 150 -6.12 -11.93 11.86
C LYS A 150 -4.95 -11.08 12.36
N GLY A 151 -3.82 -11.05 11.64
CA GLY A 151 -2.60 -10.40 12.09
C GLY A 151 -1.91 -11.11 13.26
N GLU A 152 -2.26 -12.37 13.56
CA GLU A 152 -1.60 -13.22 14.56
C GLU A 152 -0.20 -13.67 14.10
N LEU A 153 0.02 -13.74 12.79
CA LEU A 153 1.30 -13.96 12.15
C LEU A 153 1.67 -12.76 11.30
N VAL A 154 2.93 -12.39 11.35
CA VAL A 154 3.52 -11.35 10.50
C VAL A 154 4.30 -12.02 9.38
N GLY A 155 4.05 -11.59 8.16
CA GLY A 155 4.74 -12.11 6.99
C GLY A 155 5.75 -11.15 6.38
N ALA A 156 6.78 -11.71 5.74
CA ALA A 156 7.78 -10.99 4.97
C ALA A 156 8.03 -11.66 3.61
N PHE A 157 8.44 -10.86 2.61
CA PHE A 157 8.62 -11.31 1.23
C PHE A 157 10.07 -11.11 0.78
N GLY A 158 10.84 -12.18 0.73
CA GLY A 158 12.25 -12.19 0.40
C GLY A 158 12.50 -12.45 -1.09
N LEU A 159 12.53 -11.38 -1.91
CA LEU A 159 12.90 -11.43 -3.32
C LEU A 159 14.22 -10.71 -3.59
N THR A 160 14.30 -9.43 -3.24
CA THR A 160 15.44 -8.54 -3.50
C THR A 160 16.69 -8.98 -2.76
N GLU A 161 17.84 -8.98 -3.45
CA GLU A 161 19.15 -9.32 -2.91
C GLU A 161 20.10 -8.11 -2.93
N PRO A 162 21.21 -8.14 -2.16
CA PRO A 162 22.18 -7.03 -2.17
C PRO A 162 22.68 -6.66 -3.56
N ASN A 163 22.92 -7.65 -4.43
CA ASN A 163 23.44 -7.46 -5.78
C ASN A 163 22.34 -7.46 -6.87
N HIS A 164 21.09 -7.87 -6.53
CA HIS A 164 20.02 -8.12 -7.50
C HIS A 164 18.71 -7.42 -7.05
N GLY A 165 18.61 -6.11 -7.33
CA GLY A 165 17.41 -5.31 -7.09
C GLY A 165 16.49 -5.26 -8.30
N SER A 166 16.92 -4.54 -9.35
CA SER A 166 16.16 -4.41 -10.61
C SER A 166 16.21 -5.65 -11.50
N ASP A 167 17.17 -6.53 -11.25
CA ASP A 167 17.35 -7.82 -11.94
C ASP A 167 17.16 -9.00 -10.96
N PRO A 168 15.93 -9.31 -10.53
CA PRO A 168 15.69 -10.45 -9.65
C PRO A 168 15.86 -11.81 -10.34
N GLY A 169 16.00 -11.83 -11.67
CA GLY A 169 16.25 -13.04 -12.43
C GLY A 169 17.60 -13.65 -12.17
N SER A 170 18.59 -12.82 -11.85
CA SER A 170 19.95 -13.22 -11.56
C SER A 170 20.21 -13.52 -10.08
N MET A 171 19.15 -13.73 -9.28
CA MET A 171 19.29 -13.97 -7.83
C MET A 171 20.28 -15.09 -7.49
N GLU A 172 21.06 -14.86 -6.44
CA GLU A 172 22.08 -15.78 -5.92
C GLU A 172 21.56 -16.74 -4.85
N THR A 173 20.42 -16.43 -4.21
CA THR A 173 19.77 -17.34 -3.24
C THR A 173 19.40 -18.65 -3.92
N THR A 174 19.85 -19.77 -3.33
CA THR A 174 19.64 -21.12 -3.88
C THR A 174 18.80 -21.99 -2.96
N ALA A 175 18.12 -22.97 -3.57
CA ALA A 175 17.49 -24.10 -2.90
C ALA A 175 18.05 -25.40 -3.48
N GLU A 176 18.45 -26.34 -2.61
CA GLU A 176 18.91 -27.69 -2.96
C GLU A 176 17.96 -28.72 -2.37
N GLU A 177 17.63 -29.75 -3.14
CA GLU A 177 16.90 -30.91 -2.59
C GLU A 177 17.81 -31.74 -1.70
N VAL A 178 17.26 -32.16 -0.56
CA VAL A 178 17.91 -33.07 0.39
C VAL A 178 16.88 -34.08 0.87
N ASP A 179 17.35 -35.11 1.55
CA ASP A 179 16.42 -36.07 2.16
C ASP A 179 15.46 -35.37 3.14
N GLY A 180 14.16 -35.55 2.88
CA GLY A 180 13.05 -34.98 3.66
C GLY A 180 12.73 -33.51 3.41
N GLY A 181 13.37 -32.82 2.44
CA GLY A 181 13.05 -31.41 2.14
C GLY A 181 14.07 -30.66 1.30
N PHE A 182 14.37 -29.44 1.74
CA PHE A 182 15.25 -28.53 1.02
C PHE A 182 16.22 -27.82 1.96
N VAL A 183 17.36 -27.37 1.41
CA VAL A 183 18.32 -26.48 2.09
C VAL A 183 18.37 -25.16 1.32
N LEU A 184 18.13 -24.06 2.02
CA LEU A 184 18.17 -22.70 1.48
C LEU A 184 19.46 -22.00 1.91
N ASN A 185 20.14 -21.36 0.94
CA ASN A 185 21.36 -20.57 1.16
C ASN A 185 21.25 -19.24 0.40
N GLY A 186 21.65 -18.13 1.05
CA GLY A 186 21.69 -16.82 0.44
C GLY A 186 21.28 -15.70 1.38
N SER A 187 21.02 -14.52 0.80
CA SER A 187 20.61 -13.35 1.58
C SER A 187 19.59 -12.50 0.80
N LYS A 188 18.69 -11.87 1.55
CA LYS A 188 17.71 -10.89 1.01
C LYS A 188 17.87 -9.58 1.76
N THR A 189 17.64 -8.46 1.07
CA THR A 189 17.78 -7.13 1.67
C THR A 189 16.60 -6.22 1.35
N TRP A 190 16.42 -5.17 2.16
CA TRP A 190 15.30 -4.23 2.09
C TRP A 190 13.93 -4.90 2.26
N ILE A 191 13.86 -5.90 3.12
CA ILE A 191 12.66 -6.71 3.31
C ILE A 191 11.81 -6.11 4.42
N SER A 192 10.66 -5.57 4.04
CA SER A 192 9.67 -5.05 4.98
C SER A 192 9.16 -6.16 5.88
N ASN A 193 8.94 -5.84 7.14
CA ASN A 193 8.51 -6.73 8.23
C ASN A 193 9.55 -7.80 8.65
N ALA A 194 10.65 -8.02 7.94
CA ALA A 194 11.59 -9.10 8.21
C ALA A 194 12.03 -9.22 9.68
N PRO A 195 12.36 -8.11 10.41
CA PRO A 195 12.80 -8.21 11.80
C PRO A 195 11.75 -8.78 12.76
N VAL A 196 10.48 -8.73 12.41
CA VAL A 196 9.34 -9.16 13.25
C VAL A 196 8.52 -10.28 12.63
N ALA A 197 8.92 -10.74 11.43
CA ALA A 197 8.18 -11.75 10.71
C ALA A 197 8.21 -13.10 11.42
N ASP A 198 7.06 -13.78 11.41
CA ASP A 198 6.89 -15.18 11.84
C ASP A 198 6.98 -16.13 10.65
N VAL A 199 6.66 -15.62 9.43
CA VAL A 199 6.64 -16.38 8.18
C VAL A 199 7.30 -15.57 7.08
N PHE A 200 8.17 -16.22 6.32
CA PHE A 200 8.88 -15.62 5.19
C PHE A 200 8.52 -16.35 3.90
N ILE A 201 8.14 -15.62 2.87
CA ILE A 201 8.06 -16.14 1.50
C ILE A 201 9.41 -15.88 0.84
N ILE A 202 10.21 -16.89 0.67
CA ILE A 202 11.57 -16.81 0.12
C ILE A 202 11.56 -17.29 -1.32
N TRP A 203 12.03 -16.44 -2.23
CA TRP A 203 12.27 -16.81 -3.62
C TRP A 203 13.72 -17.23 -3.82
N ALA A 204 13.93 -18.43 -4.37
CA ALA A 204 15.25 -19.02 -4.56
C ALA A 204 15.35 -19.71 -5.91
N ASN A 205 16.57 -19.71 -6.47
CA ASN A 205 16.91 -20.49 -7.65
C ASN A 205 17.13 -21.95 -7.25
N CYS A 206 16.34 -22.85 -7.79
CA CYS A 206 16.36 -24.26 -7.48
C CYS A 206 17.44 -24.98 -8.27
N LYS A 207 18.43 -25.60 -7.60
CA LYS A 207 19.57 -26.25 -8.25
C LYS A 207 19.23 -27.47 -9.09
N TRP A 208 18.06 -28.10 -8.86
CA TRP A 208 17.63 -29.31 -9.60
C TRP A 208 17.06 -29.01 -10.99
N ASP A 209 16.54 -27.81 -11.26
CA ASP A 209 15.95 -27.45 -12.54
C ASP A 209 16.25 -26.01 -12.99
N ASN A 210 17.09 -25.27 -12.27
CA ASN A 210 17.44 -23.87 -12.50
C ASN A 210 16.23 -22.93 -12.62
N LYS A 211 15.13 -23.21 -11.89
CA LYS A 211 13.94 -22.37 -11.88
C LYS A 211 13.78 -21.68 -10.53
N ILE A 212 13.29 -20.46 -10.58
CA ILE A 212 12.93 -19.70 -9.38
C ILE A 212 11.60 -20.23 -8.84
N ARG A 213 11.60 -20.59 -7.54
CA ARG A 213 10.40 -21.04 -6.81
C ARG A 213 10.27 -20.33 -5.47
N GLY A 214 9.07 -20.33 -4.93
CA GLY A 214 8.74 -19.77 -3.62
C GLY A 214 8.72 -20.83 -2.53
N PHE A 215 9.23 -20.47 -1.37
CA PHE A 215 9.26 -21.33 -0.17
C PHE A 215 8.62 -20.57 0.99
N ILE A 216 7.79 -21.25 1.79
CA ILE A 216 7.30 -20.75 3.06
C ILE A 216 8.33 -21.18 4.13
N VAL A 217 8.94 -20.21 4.79
CA VAL A 217 9.97 -20.44 5.80
C VAL A 217 9.48 -19.88 7.13
N ASP A 218 9.30 -20.75 8.11
CA ASP A 218 8.87 -20.36 9.45
C ASP A 218 10.05 -19.75 10.24
N LYS A 219 9.77 -18.81 11.14
CA LYS A 219 10.74 -18.20 12.06
C LYS A 219 11.40 -19.23 12.97
N GLY A 220 12.63 -18.96 13.38
CA GLY A 220 13.34 -19.74 14.40
C GLY A 220 14.10 -20.95 13.86
N LEU A 221 14.12 -21.18 12.55
CA LEU A 221 14.93 -22.23 11.96
C LEU A 221 16.42 -21.92 12.12
N LYS A 222 17.22 -22.97 12.36
CA LYS A 222 18.68 -22.86 12.48
C LYS A 222 19.27 -22.31 11.18
N GLY A 223 20.14 -21.31 11.28
CA GLY A 223 20.76 -20.66 10.13
C GLY A 223 19.96 -19.47 9.56
N LEU A 224 18.71 -19.23 10.02
CA LEU A 224 17.89 -18.08 9.61
C LEU A 224 18.07 -16.93 10.59
N SER A 225 18.36 -15.74 10.07
CA SER A 225 18.35 -14.50 10.86
C SER A 225 17.80 -13.32 10.03
N ALA A 226 17.16 -12.37 10.71
CA ALA A 226 16.53 -11.22 10.06
C ALA A 226 16.77 -9.90 10.82
N PRO A 227 18.03 -9.40 10.86
CA PRO A 227 18.37 -8.16 11.57
C PRO A 227 17.75 -6.94 10.90
N PRO A 228 17.39 -5.88 11.68
CA PRO A 228 16.82 -4.65 11.18
C PRO A 228 17.85 -3.78 10.46
N ILE A 229 17.40 -3.07 9.42
CA ILE A 229 18.10 -1.94 8.79
C ILE A 229 17.59 -0.67 9.49
N LYS A 230 18.51 0.06 10.12
CA LYS A 230 18.22 1.29 10.89
C LYS A 230 18.68 2.55 10.16
N ASN A 231 18.30 3.71 10.72
CA ASN A 231 18.65 5.05 10.24
C ASN A 231 18.13 5.32 8.81
N LYS A 232 16.97 4.80 8.48
CA LYS A 232 16.30 5.08 7.22
C LYS A 232 15.82 6.52 7.18
N ILE A 233 15.84 7.13 6.01
CA ILE A 233 15.27 8.47 5.77
C ILE A 233 13.79 8.43 5.34
N ALA A 234 13.29 7.24 5.01
CA ALA A 234 11.92 6.99 4.55
C ALA A 234 11.37 5.70 5.15
N LEU A 235 10.03 5.53 5.14
CA LEU A 235 9.35 4.36 5.69
C LEU A 235 9.77 4.03 7.13
N ARG A 236 10.04 5.08 7.93
CA ARG A 236 10.56 4.93 9.28
C ARG A 236 9.54 4.34 10.27
N ALA A 237 8.25 4.55 9.99
CA ALA A 237 7.15 3.96 10.78
C ALA A 237 6.86 2.49 10.41
N SER A 238 7.74 1.83 9.66
CA SER A 238 7.71 0.39 9.41
C SER A 238 9.07 -0.23 9.59
N LEU A 239 9.12 -1.52 9.94
CA LEU A 239 10.36 -2.25 10.12
C LEU A 239 10.83 -2.84 8.79
N THR A 240 12.11 -2.70 8.51
CA THR A 240 12.77 -3.25 7.33
C THR A 240 14.04 -3.95 7.76
N GLY A 241 14.35 -5.10 7.18
CA GLY A 241 15.55 -5.86 7.53
C GLY A 241 16.20 -6.54 6.34
N SER A 242 17.31 -7.21 6.62
CA SER A 242 17.92 -8.20 5.75
C SER A 242 17.57 -9.60 6.28
N ILE A 243 17.50 -10.58 5.38
CA ILE A 243 17.31 -11.99 5.74
C ILE A 243 18.60 -12.72 5.34
N PHE A 244 19.19 -13.45 6.27
CA PHE A 244 20.35 -14.32 6.01
C PHE A 244 19.95 -15.76 6.21
N MET A 245 20.35 -16.60 5.30
CA MET A 245 20.11 -18.04 5.28
C MET A 245 21.43 -18.78 5.08
N ASP A 246 21.85 -19.48 6.12
CA ASP A 246 23.04 -20.34 6.10
C ASP A 246 22.59 -21.78 6.38
N SER A 247 22.48 -22.56 5.31
CA SER A 247 22.09 -23.96 5.36
C SER A 247 20.74 -24.19 6.09
N VAL A 248 19.76 -23.29 5.81
CA VAL A 248 18.43 -23.37 6.43
C VAL A 248 17.66 -24.56 5.87
N ARG A 249 17.41 -25.56 6.72
CA ARG A 249 16.63 -26.76 6.34
C ARG A 249 15.14 -26.51 6.51
N VAL A 250 14.37 -26.84 5.48
CA VAL A 250 12.91 -26.79 5.45
C VAL A 250 12.34 -28.13 4.94
N GLY A 251 11.15 -28.49 5.36
CA GLY A 251 10.47 -29.71 4.90
C GLY A 251 9.96 -29.60 3.46
N GLN A 252 9.48 -30.71 2.91
CA GLN A 252 8.85 -30.75 1.58
C GLN A 252 7.62 -29.83 1.50
N ASP A 253 6.93 -29.66 2.60
CA ASP A 253 5.75 -28.80 2.75
C ASP A 253 6.07 -27.30 2.73
N ALA A 254 7.34 -26.91 2.70
CA ALA A 254 7.74 -25.50 2.54
C ALA A 254 7.61 -24.99 1.10
N LEU A 255 7.75 -25.85 0.10
CA LEU A 255 7.67 -25.47 -1.30
C LEU A 255 6.24 -25.04 -1.66
N LEU A 256 6.11 -23.89 -2.33
CA LEU A 256 4.89 -23.48 -3.02
C LEU A 256 4.81 -24.18 -4.39
N PRO A 257 4.06 -25.27 -4.52
CA PRO A 257 4.22 -26.23 -5.62
C PRO A 257 3.78 -25.68 -6.98
N LYS A 258 2.91 -24.65 -6.98
CA LYS A 258 2.40 -24.06 -8.23
C LYS A 258 3.27 -22.92 -8.77
N THR A 259 4.41 -22.60 -8.10
CA THR A 259 5.33 -21.55 -8.56
C THR A 259 6.12 -21.96 -9.79
N LYS A 260 6.23 -21.07 -10.77
CA LYS A 260 6.90 -21.32 -12.07
C LYS A 260 7.71 -20.09 -12.49
N GLY A 261 9.01 -20.06 -12.17
CA GLY A 261 9.92 -19.00 -12.60
C GLY A 261 9.51 -17.62 -12.07
N LEU A 262 10.03 -16.56 -12.70
CA LEU A 262 9.82 -15.16 -12.33
C LEU A 262 8.36 -14.68 -12.46
N GLY A 263 7.54 -15.35 -13.25
CA GLY A 263 6.13 -14.99 -13.38
C GLY A 263 5.39 -15.01 -12.04
N SER A 264 5.75 -15.94 -11.15
CA SER A 264 5.10 -16.09 -9.85
C SER A 264 5.37 -14.90 -8.91
N PRO A 265 6.62 -14.48 -8.61
CA PRO A 265 6.83 -13.28 -7.80
C PRO A 265 6.32 -12.01 -8.48
N PHE A 266 6.34 -11.93 -9.82
CA PHE A 266 5.82 -10.75 -10.54
C PHE A 266 4.31 -10.60 -10.45
N SER A 267 3.53 -11.69 -10.37
CA SER A 267 2.09 -11.61 -10.12
C SER A 267 1.81 -11.00 -8.74
N CYS A 268 2.57 -11.40 -7.71
CA CYS A 268 2.49 -10.81 -6.37
C CYS A 268 2.82 -9.32 -6.40
N LEU A 269 3.91 -8.94 -7.09
CA LEU A 269 4.29 -7.54 -7.24
C LEU A 269 3.23 -6.71 -7.96
N ASN A 270 2.51 -7.26 -8.95
CA ASN A 270 1.43 -6.54 -9.64
C ASN A 270 0.28 -6.20 -8.68
N SER A 271 -0.07 -7.11 -7.76
CA SER A 271 -1.06 -6.81 -6.72
C SER A 271 -0.59 -5.68 -5.80
N ALA A 272 0.66 -5.72 -5.32
CA ALA A 272 1.25 -4.66 -4.50
C ALA A 272 1.33 -3.31 -5.25
N ARG A 273 1.75 -3.31 -6.52
CA ARG A 273 1.84 -2.11 -7.38
C ARG A 273 0.50 -1.43 -7.56
N TYR A 274 -0.58 -2.21 -7.69
CA TYR A 274 -1.93 -1.67 -7.77
C TYR A 274 -2.31 -0.94 -6.47
N GLY A 275 -2.10 -1.53 -5.29
CA GLY A 275 -2.32 -0.87 -4.01
C GLY A 275 -1.51 0.41 -3.83
N ILE A 276 -0.23 0.42 -4.29
CA ILE A 276 0.62 1.62 -4.28
C ILE A 276 0.01 2.75 -5.13
N SER A 277 -0.60 2.43 -6.28
CA SER A 277 -1.19 3.45 -7.17
C SER A 277 -2.30 4.27 -6.49
N TRP A 278 -3.04 3.66 -5.58
CA TRP A 278 -4.03 4.32 -4.73
C TRP A 278 -3.39 5.01 -3.53
N GLY A 279 -2.48 4.30 -2.85
CA GLY A 279 -1.88 4.76 -1.61
C GLY A 279 -1.22 6.13 -1.74
N VAL A 280 -0.38 6.31 -2.77
CA VAL A 280 0.34 7.58 -3.00
C VAL A 280 -0.60 8.76 -3.26
N MET A 281 -1.81 8.52 -3.79
CA MET A 281 -2.83 9.56 -3.92
C MET A 281 -3.40 9.95 -2.56
N GLY A 282 -3.53 9.00 -1.62
CA GLY A 282 -3.90 9.29 -0.24
C GLY A 282 -2.86 10.15 0.48
N ALA A 283 -1.58 9.83 0.32
CA ALA A 283 -0.49 10.63 0.86
C ALA A 283 -0.46 12.06 0.28
N LEU A 284 -0.66 12.21 -1.04
CA LEU A 284 -0.72 13.53 -1.68
C LEU A 284 -1.96 14.32 -1.22
N GLU A 285 -3.08 13.65 -1.02
CA GLU A 285 -4.31 14.28 -0.52
C GLU A 285 -4.14 14.81 0.91
N ASP A 286 -3.46 14.08 1.81
CA ASP A 286 -3.10 14.58 3.14
C ASP A 286 -2.17 15.81 3.06
N CYS A 287 -1.16 15.76 2.18
CA CYS A 287 -0.30 16.92 1.93
C CYS A 287 -1.08 18.15 1.44
N LEU A 288 -2.04 17.94 0.53
CA LEU A 288 -2.87 19.03 0.00
C LEU A 288 -3.76 19.65 1.08
N ILE A 289 -4.42 18.82 1.90
CA ILE A 289 -5.29 19.29 2.99
C ILE A 289 -4.48 20.14 3.97
N ARG A 290 -3.34 19.65 4.45
CA ARG A 290 -2.47 20.35 5.39
C ARG A 290 -1.90 21.65 4.83
N ALA A 291 -1.42 21.62 3.60
CA ALA A 291 -0.88 22.81 2.94
C ALA A 291 -1.96 23.89 2.72
N ARG A 292 -3.20 23.48 2.39
CA ARG A 292 -4.35 24.36 2.25
C ARG A 292 -4.74 24.99 3.58
N GLU A 293 -4.88 24.21 4.64
CA GLU A 293 -5.21 24.69 5.99
C GLU A 293 -4.16 25.71 6.45
N TYR A 294 -2.89 25.35 6.34
CA TYR A 294 -1.80 26.29 6.64
C TYR A 294 -1.88 27.57 5.81
N ALA A 295 -2.15 27.48 4.51
CA ALA A 295 -2.23 28.65 3.64
C ALA A 295 -3.45 29.55 3.93
N LEU A 296 -4.54 29.02 4.46
CA LEU A 296 -5.72 29.77 4.87
C LEU A 296 -5.47 30.51 6.19
N GLU A 297 -4.72 29.92 7.13
CA GLU A 297 -4.45 30.47 8.46
C GLU A 297 -3.27 31.45 8.45
N ARG A 298 -2.20 31.12 7.74
CA ARG A 298 -0.97 31.90 7.72
C ARG A 298 -1.15 33.20 6.96
N THR A 299 -0.95 34.31 7.63
CA THR A 299 -1.06 35.66 7.05
C THR A 299 0.31 36.25 6.77
N GLN A 300 0.54 36.72 5.56
CA GLN A 300 1.67 37.57 5.14
C GLN A 300 1.16 38.69 4.23
N PHE A 301 1.83 39.83 4.23
CA PHE A 301 1.39 41.00 3.47
C PHE A 301 -0.08 41.38 3.75
N LYS A 302 -0.49 41.23 5.04
CA LYS A 302 -1.82 41.55 5.58
C LYS A 302 -2.98 40.70 5.01
N ARG A 303 -2.71 39.55 4.42
CA ARG A 303 -3.74 38.64 3.88
C ARG A 303 -3.27 37.17 3.96
N PRO A 304 -4.19 36.20 3.96
CA PRO A 304 -3.86 34.78 3.96
C PRO A 304 -2.99 34.39 2.77
N LEU A 305 -2.05 33.44 2.96
CA LEU A 305 -1.23 32.92 1.86
C LEU A 305 -2.09 32.33 0.72
N ALA A 306 -3.24 31.72 1.04
CA ALA A 306 -4.19 31.17 0.07
C ALA A 306 -4.75 32.23 -0.90
N SER A 307 -4.60 33.55 -0.62
CA SER A 307 -5.05 34.62 -1.52
C SER A 307 -4.06 34.94 -2.64
N PHE A 308 -2.86 34.35 -2.63
CA PHE A 308 -1.85 34.60 -3.66
C PHE A 308 -1.97 33.59 -4.82
N GLN A 309 -1.91 34.08 -6.05
CA GLN A 309 -2.11 33.26 -7.26
C GLN A 309 -1.14 32.09 -7.35
N LEU A 310 0.15 32.28 -7.00
CA LEU A 310 1.14 31.21 -7.03
C LEU A 310 0.86 30.09 -6.01
N VAL A 311 0.26 30.41 -4.85
CA VAL A 311 -0.18 29.43 -3.87
C VAL A 311 -1.41 28.70 -4.38
N GLN A 312 -2.39 29.41 -4.91
CA GLN A 312 -3.60 28.79 -5.48
C GLN A 312 -3.26 27.85 -6.64
N LYS A 313 -2.30 28.23 -7.51
CA LYS A 313 -1.81 27.36 -8.59
C LYS A 313 -1.26 26.04 -8.05
N LYS A 314 -0.41 26.06 -7.02
CA LYS A 314 0.16 24.87 -6.39
C LYS A 314 -0.92 23.92 -5.85
N LEU A 315 -1.93 24.48 -5.19
CA LEU A 315 -3.07 23.72 -4.67
C LEU A 315 -3.93 23.13 -5.78
N ALA A 316 -4.22 23.90 -6.82
CA ALA A 316 -5.04 23.47 -7.96
C ALA A 316 -4.35 22.35 -8.76
N ASP A 317 -3.05 22.48 -9.04
CA ASP A 317 -2.28 21.47 -9.76
C ASP A 317 -2.29 20.13 -8.98
N ALA A 318 -2.02 20.16 -7.67
CA ALA A 318 -2.04 18.96 -6.84
C ALA A 318 -3.43 18.30 -6.80
N HIS A 319 -4.50 19.09 -6.65
CA HIS A 319 -5.87 18.61 -6.62
C HIS A 319 -6.27 17.95 -7.95
N THR A 320 -5.87 18.54 -9.08
CA THR A 320 -6.10 17.97 -10.42
C THR A 320 -5.46 16.58 -10.54
N GLU A 321 -4.19 16.42 -10.15
CA GLU A 321 -3.48 15.16 -10.26
C GLU A 321 -4.02 14.09 -9.31
N ILE A 322 -4.53 14.47 -8.13
CA ILE A 322 -5.23 13.55 -7.22
C ILE A 322 -6.48 12.99 -7.90
N ALA A 323 -7.33 13.85 -8.44
CA ALA A 323 -8.58 13.45 -9.07
C ALA A 323 -8.36 12.52 -10.27
N LEU A 324 -7.44 12.88 -11.16
CA LEU A 324 -7.09 12.05 -12.33
C LEU A 324 -6.44 10.73 -11.92
N GLY A 325 -5.53 10.75 -10.95
CA GLY A 325 -4.84 9.56 -10.47
C GLY A 325 -5.77 8.55 -9.79
N GLN A 326 -6.74 9.03 -9.02
CA GLN A 326 -7.75 8.18 -8.39
C GLN A 326 -8.68 7.53 -9.43
N LEU A 327 -9.15 8.28 -10.43
CA LEU A 327 -9.97 7.73 -11.50
C LEU A 327 -9.23 6.68 -12.33
N ALA A 328 -7.96 6.93 -12.64
CA ALA A 328 -7.14 5.94 -13.35
C ALA A 328 -6.96 4.66 -12.52
N SER A 329 -6.74 4.77 -11.20
CA SER A 329 -6.66 3.63 -10.28
C SER A 329 -7.99 2.87 -10.18
N LEU A 330 -9.12 3.60 -10.12
CA LEU A 330 -10.46 3.00 -10.13
C LEU A 330 -10.68 2.16 -11.38
N GLN A 331 -10.39 2.73 -12.56
CA GLN A 331 -10.55 2.01 -13.83
C GLN A 331 -9.72 0.72 -13.89
N VAL A 332 -8.45 0.77 -13.45
CA VAL A 332 -7.60 -0.43 -13.38
C VAL A 332 -8.17 -1.44 -12.38
N GLY A 333 -8.74 -0.98 -11.26
CA GLY A 333 -9.42 -1.86 -10.31
C GLY A 333 -10.60 -2.61 -10.92
N ARG A 334 -11.47 -1.91 -11.66
CA ARG A 334 -12.59 -2.52 -12.38
C ARG A 334 -12.12 -3.56 -13.40
N LEU A 335 -11.04 -3.25 -14.14
CA LEU A 335 -10.43 -4.20 -15.07
C LEU A 335 -9.83 -5.42 -14.36
N LYS A 336 -9.23 -5.24 -13.16
CA LYS A 336 -8.73 -6.36 -12.36
C LYS A 336 -9.86 -7.29 -11.92
N ASP A 337 -10.94 -6.73 -11.40
CA ASP A 337 -12.10 -7.50 -10.95
C ASP A 337 -12.79 -8.24 -12.12
N ALA A 338 -12.72 -7.69 -13.33
CA ALA A 338 -13.18 -8.32 -14.55
C ALA A 338 -12.17 -9.32 -15.19
N GLY A 339 -10.97 -9.52 -14.58
CA GLY A 339 -9.92 -10.37 -15.16
C GLY A 339 -9.28 -9.82 -16.44
N GLN A 340 -9.39 -8.52 -16.70
CA GLN A 340 -8.94 -7.84 -17.94
C GLN A 340 -7.72 -6.94 -17.75
N ALA A 341 -7.21 -6.82 -16.52
CA ALA A 341 -6.06 -5.95 -16.24
C ALA A 341 -4.75 -6.58 -16.71
N ALA A 342 -4.10 -5.97 -17.69
CA ALA A 342 -2.74 -6.32 -18.09
C ALA A 342 -1.68 -5.67 -17.17
N PRO A 343 -0.50 -6.29 -16.98
CA PRO A 343 0.57 -5.76 -16.13
C PRO A 343 1.01 -4.33 -16.48
N GLU A 344 1.02 -3.98 -17.76
CA GLU A 344 1.37 -2.64 -18.25
C GLU A 344 0.35 -1.58 -17.84
N MET A 345 -0.94 -1.91 -17.72
CA MET A 345 -1.96 -0.99 -17.21
C MET A 345 -1.68 -0.62 -15.75
N ILE A 346 -1.34 -1.61 -14.91
CA ILE A 346 -0.95 -1.41 -13.53
C ILE A 346 0.33 -0.58 -13.44
N SER A 347 1.32 -0.89 -14.28
CA SER A 347 2.59 -0.15 -14.38
C SER A 347 2.38 1.31 -14.78
N MET A 348 1.48 1.58 -15.73
CA MET A 348 1.15 2.94 -16.18
C MET A 348 0.60 3.78 -15.03
N VAL A 349 -0.41 3.29 -14.33
CA VAL A 349 -1.07 4.04 -13.26
C VAL A 349 -0.13 4.20 -12.06
N LYS A 350 0.57 3.12 -11.64
CA LYS A 350 1.56 3.20 -10.56
C LYS A 350 2.66 4.22 -10.87
N ARG A 351 3.25 4.16 -12.05
CA ARG A 351 4.30 5.11 -12.48
C ARG A 351 3.80 6.55 -12.45
N ASN A 352 2.65 6.82 -13.07
CA ASN A 352 2.08 8.16 -13.11
C ASN A 352 1.81 8.70 -11.71
N ASN A 353 1.07 7.94 -10.90
CA ASN A 353 0.61 8.41 -9.59
C ASN A 353 1.78 8.62 -8.62
N CYS A 354 2.77 7.72 -8.59
CA CYS A 354 3.96 7.91 -7.76
C CYS A 354 4.77 9.15 -8.17
N GLY A 355 5.00 9.36 -9.47
CA GLY A 355 5.72 10.52 -9.98
C GLY A 355 5.00 11.83 -9.64
N LYS A 356 3.69 11.87 -9.85
CA LYS A 356 2.86 13.04 -9.55
C LYS A 356 2.76 13.32 -8.05
N ALA A 357 2.56 12.28 -7.24
CA ALA A 357 2.52 12.42 -5.77
C ALA A 357 3.81 13.01 -5.21
N LEU A 358 4.96 12.51 -5.65
CA LEU A 358 6.25 13.03 -5.22
C LEU A 358 6.48 14.49 -5.68
N ALA A 359 6.21 14.79 -6.94
CA ALA A 359 6.41 16.13 -7.48
C ALA A 359 5.55 17.16 -6.74
N HIS A 360 4.26 16.87 -6.57
CA HIS A 360 3.32 17.82 -5.96
C HIS A 360 3.45 17.89 -4.43
N SER A 361 3.82 16.80 -3.73
CA SER A 361 4.10 16.88 -2.29
C SER A 361 5.27 17.81 -1.96
N ARG A 362 6.32 17.82 -2.80
CA ARG A 362 7.44 18.77 -2.67
C ARG A 362 6.99 20.22 -2.90
N ILE A 363 6.13 20.45 -3.89
CA ILE A 363 5.57 21.77 -4.19
C ILE A 363 4.67 22.25 -3.04
N LEU A 364 3.90 21.34 -2.43
CA LEU A 364 3.05 21.66 -1.27
C LEU A 364 3.87 21.94 -0.02
N LEU A 365 4.98 21.22 0.21
CA LEU A 365 5.91 21.48 1.30
C LEU A 365 6.47 22.90 1.24
N ASP A 366 6.77 23.41 0.04
CA ASP A 366 7.29 24.76 -0.19
C ASP A 366 6.31 25.86 0.26
N ILE A 367 4.99 25.60 0.30
CA ILE A 367 4.00 26.56 0.82
C ILE A 367 4.22 26.87 2.30
N LEU A 368 4.75 25.93 3.07
CA LEU A 368 5.01 26.09 4.51
C LEU A 368 6.25 26.92 4.81
N GLY A 369 7.12 27.17 3.81
CA GLY A 369 8.39 27.87 4.01
C GLY A 369 9.24 27.19 5.08
N GLY A 370 9.78 27.96 6.05
CA GLY A 370 10.61 27.43 7.13
C GLY A 370 9.93 26.38 8.01
N ASN A 371 8.61 26.45 8.17
CA ASN A 371 7.84 25.46 8.93
C ASN A 371 7.82 24.08 8.28
N GLY A 372 8.06 23.99 6.96
CA GLY A 372 8.23 22.73 6.26
C GLY A 372 9.44 21.89 6.69
N CYS A 373 10.38 22.49 7.46
CA CYS A 373 11.54 21.77 7.97
C CYS A 373 11.22 20.89 9.19
N THR A 374 10.04 21.02 9.80
CA THR A 374 9.62 20.23 10.96
C THR A 374 8.65 19.11 10.57
N ASP A 375 8.65 18.01 11.31
CA ASP A 375 7.81 16.85 11.03
C ASP A 375 6.36 17.01 11.54
N GLU A 376 6.08 17.98 12.39
CA GLU A 376 4.74 18.24 12.95
C GLU A 376 3.70 18.63 11.90
N TYR A 377 4.14 19.14 10.73
CA TYR A 377 3.25 19.40 9.60
C TYR A 377 3.05 18.17 8.69
N HIS A 378 3.68 17.05 8.96
CA HIS A 378 3.61 15.76 8.27
C HIS A 378 4.07 15.74 6.80
N ILE A 379 4.01 16.85 6.05
CA ILE A 379 4.29 16.88 4.61
C ILE A 379 5.73 16.42 4.30
N GLY A 380 6.73 16.87 5.07
CA GLY A 380 8.13 16.44 4.89
C GLY A 380 8.31 14.93 5.03
N ARG A 381 7.56 14.29 5.93
CA ARG A 381 7.53 12.84 6.10
C ARG A 381 6.97 12.13 4.85
N HIS A 382 5.86 12.63 4.31
CA HIS A 382 5.29 12.10 3.07
C HIS A 382 6.24 12.28 1.88
N VAL A 383 6.92 13.43 1.76
CA VAL A 383 7.92 13.66 0.69
C VAL A 383 9.02 12.59 0.73
N ASN A 384 9.58 12.30 1.91
CA ASN A 384 10.60 11.27 2.07
C ASN A 384 10.06 9.87 1.69
N ASN A 385 8.87 9.52 2.15
CA ASN A 385 8.24 8.24 1.84
C ASN A 385 7.95 8.08 0.35
N LEU A 386 7.40 9.09 -0.29
CA LEU A 386 7.06 9.09 -1.71
C LEU A 386 8.29 9.00 -2.62
N GLN A 387 9.46 9.49 -2.16
CA GLN A 387 10.72 9.32 -2.89
C GLN A 387 11.06 7.84 -3.09
N VAL A 388 10.81 6.99 -2.09
CA VAL A 388 11.08 5.55 -2.14
C VAL A 388 9.96 4.80 -2.90
N ALA A 389 8.70 5.18 -2.72
CA ALA A 389 7.55 4.55 -3.39
C ALA A 389 7.61 4.70 -4.93
N ASN A 390 8.45 5.61 -5.42
CA ASN A 390 8.44 6.02 -6.81
C ASN A 390 8.88 4.91 -7.78
N THR A 391 9.89 4.08 -7.49
CA THR A 391 10.42 3.01 -8.42
C THR A 391 9.99 3.18 -9.88
N TYR A 392 10.30 4.36 -10.44
CA TYR A 392 9.71 4.91 -11.65
C TYR A 392 10.22 4.22 -12.93
N ASP A 393 11.51 3.90 -12.95
CA ASP A 393 12.22 3.54 -14.18
C ASP A 393 11.82 2.16 -14.72
N ILE A 394 11.69 1.15 -13.85
CA ILE A 394 11.26 -0.20 -14.25
C ILE A 394 9.89 -0.16 -14.96
N HIS A 395 8.96 0.66 -14.47
CA HIS A 395 7.65 0.81 -15.10
C HIS A 395 7.74 1.50 -16.46
N THR A 396 8.70 2.42 -16.64
CA THR A 396 8.99 3.04 -17.95
C THR A 396 9.42 1.99 -18.96
N LEU A 397 10.29 1.05 -18.55
CA LEU A 397 10.76 -0.02 -19.42
C LEU A 397 9.65 -1.01 -19.79
N ILE A 398 8.77 -1.35 -18.84
CA ILE A 398 7.58 -2.19 -19.09
C ILE A 398 6.68 -1.52 -20.14
N LEU A 399 6.39 -0.23 -19.99
CA LEU A 399 5.57 0.53 -20.94
C LEU A 399 6.27 0.70 -22.30
N GLY A 400 7.57 0.97 -22.30
CA GLY A 400 8.37 1.07 -23.52
C GLY A 400 8.27 -0.21 -24.35
N LYS A 401 8.42 -1.37 -23.71
CA LYS A 401 8.22 -2.67 -24.37
C LYS A 401 6.80 -2.85 -24.90
N ALA A 402 5.78 -2.48 -24.13
CA ALA A 402 4.38 -2.62 -24.56
C ALA A 402 4.06 -1.75 -25.78
N ILE A 403 4.67 -0.55 -25.87
CA ILE A 403 4.45 0.40 -26.98
C ILE A 403 5.24 -0.01 -28.23
N THR A 404 6.50 -0.46 -28.07
CA THR A 404 7.44 -0.67 -29.18
C THR A 404 7.56 -2.13 -29.59
N GLY A 405 7.15 -3.07 -28.74
CA GLY A 405 7.43 -4.51 -28.91
C GLY A 405 8.88 -4.90 -28.62
N ILE A 406 9.76 -3.94 -28.31
CA ILE A 406 11.21 -4.16 -28.14
C ILE A 406 11.57 -4.06 -26.65
N GLN A 407 12.28 -5.05 -26.14
CA GLN A 407 12.76 -5.05 -24.76
C GLN A 407 13.99 -4.10 -24.63
N ALA A 408 13.98 -3.26 -23.58
CA ALA A 408 15.03 -2.24 -23.40
C ALA A 408 16.36 -2.80 -22.89
N PHE A 409 16.37 -4.02 -22.37
CA PHE A 409 17.57 -4.76 -21.96
C PHE A 409 17.43 -6.23 -22.39
N ALA A 410 18.56 -6.84 -22.74
CA ALA A 410 18.64 -8.22 -23.21
C ALA A 410 18.52 -9.23 -22.06
#